data_5f62c3007e06f791896df811ee99ab65
#
_entry.id   5f62c3007e06f791896df811ee99ab65
#
_cell.length_a   1.000
_cell.length_b   1.000
_cell.length_c   1.000
_cell.angle_alpha   90.00
_cell.angle_beta   90.00
_cell.angle_gamma   90.00
#
_symmetry.space_group_name_H-M   'P 1'
#
loop_
_entity.id
_entity.type
_entity.pdbx_description
1 polymer ?
#
loop_
_entity_poly.entity_id
_entity_poly.type
_entity_poly.pdbx_seq_one_letter_code
_entity_poly.pdbx_strand_id
1 'polypeptide(L)'
;MIKITFPDNSVREYAKGTTAMQIAESISSRLAQEVLAASVNGEVWDLSRPINDDATVKLLKWEDEEGKHAFWHSSAHLMAEALQELYPGIKFGIGPAIENGFYYDVDPGEAVIKEGDFAAIEAKMLELVAKKEEIKRQDITKADAMKMFGDRGEEYKTELISE
;
A
#
# COMPACT_ATOMS: atom_id res chain seq x y z
N MET A 1 -15.39 23.10 -7.12
CA MET A 1 -14.61 23.13 -5.86
C MET A 1 -15.26 22.16 -4.89
N ILE A 2 -14.47 21.52 -4.03
CA ILE A 2 -14.92 20.71 -2.90
C ILE A 2 -14.39 21.34 -1.60
N LYS A 3 -15.10 21.13 -0.51
CA LYS A 3 -14.72 21.62 0.83
C LYS A 3 -14.12 20.47 1.63
N ILE A 4 -12.90 20.64 2.08
CA ILE A 4 -12.19 19.69 2.93
C ILE A 4 -12.15 20.24 4.35
N THR A 5 -12.76 19.50 5.27
CA THR A 5 -12.76 19.80 6.70
C THR A 5 -11.65 19.00 7.39
N PHE A 6 -10.76 19.67 8.09
CA PHE A 6 -9.65 19.07 8.84
C PHE A 6 -10.04 18.78 10.31
N PRO A 7 -9.23 17.99 11.06
CA PRO A 7 -9.52 17.63 12.45
C PRO A 7 -9.62 18.81 13.41
N ASP A 8 -8.99 19.94 13.08
CA ASP A 8 -9.08 21.20 13.83
C ASP A 8 -10.32 22.04 13.46
N ASN A 9 -11.25 21.46 12.69
CA ASN A 9 -12.44 22.08 12.12
C ASN A 9 -12.16 23.22 11.13
N SER A 10 -10.94 23.44 10.71
CA SER A 10 -10.64 24.33 9.59
C SER A 10 -11.17 23.76 8.29
N VAL A 11 -11.64 24.63 7.40
CA VAL A 11 -12.17 24.26 6.09
C VAL A 11 -11.36 24.95 5.01
N ARG A 12 -10.93 24.16 4.00
CA ARG A 12 -10.29 24.70 2.80
C ARG A 12 -10.98 24.19 1.55
N GLU A 13 -10.94 24.99 0.51
CA GLU A 13 -11.50 24.62 -0.80
C GLU A 13 -10.41 24.12 -1.74
N TYR A 14 -10.71 23.02 -2.41
CA TYR A 14 -9.83 22.40 -3.40
C TYR A 14 -10.59 22.12 -4.69
N ALA A 15 -9.87 21.88 -5.78
CA ALA A 15 -10.48 21.41 -7.01
C ALA A 15 -11.05 19.99 -6.80
N LYS A 16 -12.15 19.67 -7.47
CA LYS A 16 -12.68 18.29 -7.52
C LYS A 16 -11.63 17.37 -8.14
N GLY A 17 -11.40 16.21 -7.53
CA GLY A 17 -10.37 15.27 -7.95
C GLY A 17 -9.00 15.50 -7.29
N THR A 18 -8.87 16.48 -6.38
CA THR A 18 -7.64 16.65 -5.60
C THR A 18 -7.38 15.42 -4.74
N THR A 19 -6.13 14.98 -4.68
CA THR A 19 -5.70 13.84 -3.87
C THR A 19 -5.23 14.25 -2.48
N ALA A 20 -5.19 13.32 -1.53
CA ALA A 20 -4.67 13.58 -0.19
C ALA A 20 -3.19 13.99 -0.21
N MET A 21 -2.39 13.47 -1.15
CA MET A 21 -1.00 13.89 -1.35
C MET A 21 -0.92 15.36 -1.76
N GLN A 22 -1.72 15.79 -2.73
CA GLN A 22 -1.77 17.19 -3.16
C GLN A 22 -2.24 18.14 -2.05
N ILE A 23 -3.16 17.68 -1.20
CA ILE A 23 -3.55 18.43 0.01
C ILE A 23 -2.37 18.59 0.95
N ALA A 24 -1.63 17.50 1.24
CA ALA A 24 -0.45 17.54 2.10
C ALA A 24 0.63 18.49 1.55
N GLU A 25 0.93 18.42 0.26
CA GLU A 25 1.85 19.31 -0.44
C GLU A 25 1.44 20.78 -0.35
N SER A 26 0.14 21.07 -0.46
CA SER A 26 -0.39 22.44 -0.34
C SER A 26 -0.25 23.02 1.07
N ILE A 27 -0.11 22.18 2.08
CA ILE A 27 0.10 22.58 3.47
C ILE A 27 1.57 22.78 3.77
N SER A 28 2.39 21.77 3.52
CA SER A 28 3.85 21.86 3.61
C SER A 28 4.56 20.67 2.94
N SER A 29 5.73 20.92 2.39
CA SER A 29 6.59 19.87 1.81
C SER A 29 7.03 18.83 2.85
N ARG A 30 7.21 19.24 4.11
CA ARG A 30 7.55 18.34 5.20
C ARG A 30 6.39 17.37 5.48
N LEU A 31 5.15 17.87 5.56
CA LEU A 31 3.97 17.04 5.78
C LEU A 31 3.80 16.03 4.65
N ALA A 32 4.01 16.44 3.41
CA ALA A 32 3.94 15.54 2.25
C ALA A 32 4.96 14.39 2.30
N GLN A 33 6.10 14.59 2.97
CA GLN A 33 7.10 13.53 3.18
C GLN A 33 6.77 12.60 4.37
N GLU A 34 6.00 13.08 5.34
CA GLU A 34 5.65 12.34 6.55
C GLU A 34 4.31 11.58 6.44
N VAL A 35 3.43 11.98 5.52
CA VAL A 35 2.10 11.38 5.36
C VAL A 35 2.20 9.99 4.72
N LEU A 36 1.46 9.02 5.28
CA LEU A 36 1.47 7.61 4.86
C LEU A 36 0.13 7.18 4.23
N ALA A 37 -0.97 7.73 4.70
CA ALA A 37 -2.32 7.48 4.22
C ALA A 37 -3.23 8.67 4.59
N ALA A 38 -4.49 8.62 4.20
CA ALA A 38 -5.48 9.59 4.64
C ALA A 38 -6.74 8.90 5.14
N SER A 39 -7.34 9.42 6.21
CA SER A 39 -8.70 9.09 6.57
C SER A 39 -9.64 10.07 5.88
N VAL A 40 -10.51 9.57 5.01
CA VAL A 40 -11.50 10.35 4.26
C VAL A 40 -12.88 9.89 4.72
N ASN A 41 -13.62 10.75 5.39
CA ASN A 41 -14.92 10.44 6.01
C ASN A 41 -14.87 9.19 6.92
N GLY A 42 -13.74 8.96 7.61
CA GLY A 42 -13.53 7.83 8.50
C GLY A 42 -13.01 6.54 7.82
N GLU A 43 -12.85 6.52 6.51
CA GLU A 43 -12.24 5.42 5.77
C GLU A 43 -10.78 5.71 5.45
N VAL A 44 -9.91 4.71 5.58
CA VAL A 44 -8.50 4.83 5.20
C VAL A 44 -8.33 4.68 3.69
N TRP A 45 -7.79 5.72 3.08
CA TRP A 45 -7.53 5.78 1.65
C TRP A 45 -6.03 5.92 1.38
N ASP A 46 -5.59 5.40 0.24
CA ASP A 46 -4.26 5.73 -0.29
C ASP A 46 -4.18 7.22 -0.69
N LEU A 47 -2.96 7.75 -0.71
CA LEU A 47 -2.71 9.18 -0.94
C LEU A 47 -2.99 9.63 -2.37
N SER A 48 -3.05 8.70 -3.32
CA SER A 48 -3.24 8.97 -4.75
C SER A 48 -4.72 8.99 -5.17
N ARG A 49 -5.62 8.51 -4.30
CA ARG A 49 -7.04 8.42 -4.63
C ARG A 49 -7.68 9.81 -4.70
N PRO A 50 -8.38 10.16 -5.81
CA PRO A 50 -9.00 11.46 -5.99
C PRO A 50 -10.24 11.64 -5.09
N ILE A 51 -10.34 12.80 -4.42
CA ILE A 51 -11.49 13.20 -3.61
C ILE A 51 -12.41 14.04 -4.50
N ASN A 52 -13.64 13.58 -4.67
CA ASN A 52 -14.58 14.17 -5.63
C ASN A 52 -15.71 14.97 -5.00
N ASP A 53 -15.91 14.85 -3.69
CA ASP A 53 -17.00 15.48 -2.96
C ASP A 53 -16.48 16.08 -1.67
N ASP A 54 -17.30 16.92 -1.01
CA ASP A 54 -16.98 17.48 0.29
C ASP A 54 -16.67 16.35 1.27
N ALA A 55 -15.59 16.48 2.03
CA ALA A 55 -15.13 15.43 2.92
C ALA A 55 -14.43 15.96 4.17
N THR A 56 -14.47 15.15 5.22
CA THR A 56 -13.58 15.31 6.37
C THR A 56 -12.31 14.50 6.09
N VAL A 57 -11.15 15.16 6.16
CA VAL A 57 -9.86 14.53 5.84
C VAL A 57 -8.88 14.69 6.99
N LYS A 58 -8.33 13.57 7.45
CA LYS A 58 -7.19 13.53 8.36
C LYS A 58 -6.00 12.89 7.63
N LEU A 59 -4.88 13.59 7.56
CA LEU A 59 -3.63 13.06 7.02
C LEU A 59 -2.97 12.18 8.08
N LEU A 60 -2.77 10.91 7.76
CA LEU A 60 -2.27 9.88 8.68
C LEU A 60 -0.75 9.75 8.54
N LYS A 61 -0.05 9.80 9.68
CA LYS A 61 1.39 9.68 9.78
C LYS A 61 1.79 8.46 10.60
N TRP A 62 3.08 8.31 10.87
CA TRP A 62 3.61 7.19 11.66
C TRP A 62 3.04 7.11 13.08
N GLU A 63 2.71 8.25 13.69
CA GLU A 63 2.13 8.31 15.02
C GLU A 63 0.66 7.83 15.07
N ASP A 64 -0.01 7.83 13.92
CA ASP A 64 -1.36 7.30 13.78
C ASP A 64 -1.33 5.78 13.55
N GLU A 65 -2.17 5.04 14.24
CA GLU A 65 -2.21 3.57 14.14
C GLU A 65 -2.51 3.11 12.72
N GLU A 66 -3.47 3.73 12.06
CA GLU A 66 -3.84 3.42 10.67
C GLU A 66 -2.72 3.79 9.68
N GLY A 67 -1.99 4.87 9.94
CA GLY A 67 -0.82 5.25 9.14
C GLY A 67 0.31 4.24 9.26
N LYS A 68 0.62 3.81 10.49
CA LYS A 68 1.59 2.75 10.75
C LYS A 68 1.18 1.43 10.09
N HIS A 69 -0.10 1.06 10.19
CA HIS A 69 -0.63 -0.14 9.54
C HIS A 69 -0.46 -0.09 8.01
N ALA A 70 -0.79 1.04 7.38
CA ALA A 70 -0.60 1.23 5.94
C ALA A 70 0.88 1.11 5.53
N PHE A 71 1.80 1.65 6.33
CA PHE A 71 3.24 1.52 6.10
C PHE A 71 3.71 0.06 6.16
N TRP A 72 3.32 -0.69 7.19
CA TRP A 72 3.70 -2.11 7.31
C TRP A 72 3.10 -2.96 6.20
N HIS A 73 1.86 -2.70 5.83
CA HIS A 73 1.20 -3.39 4.72
C HIS A 73 1.94 -3.15 3.38
N SER A 74 2.30 -1.90 3.10
CA SER A 74 3.10 -1.56 1.91
C SER A 74 4.50 -2.17 1.96
N SER A 75 5.11 -2.25 3.14
CA SER A 75 6.41 -2.91 3.33
C SER A 75 6.33 -4.41 3.06
N ALA A 76 5.23 -5.06 3.43
CA ALA A 76 4.98 -6.47 3.11
C ALA A 76 4.92 -6.69 1.59
N HIS A 77 4.22 -5.82 0.85
CA HIS A 77 4.18 -5.88 -0.61
C HIS A 77 5.56 -5.66 -1.25
N LEU A 78 6.33 -4.70 -0.75
CA LEU A 78 7.69 -4.45 -1.21
C LEU A 78 8.59 -5.68 -1.03
N MET A 79 8.49 -6.34 0.12
CA MET A 79 9.23 -7.58 0.38
C MET A 79 8.76 -8.70 -0.55
N ALA A 80 7.47 -8.82 -0.80
CA ALA A 80 6.93 -9.82 -1.74
C ALA A 80 7.47 -9.61 -3.17
N GLU A 81 7.54 -8.37 -3.63
CA GLU A 81 8.13 -8.03 -4.92
C GLU A 81 9.62 -8.40 -4.99
N ALA A 82 10.39 -8.06 -3.95
CA ALA A 82 11.79 -8.42 -3.86
C ALA A 82 11.99 -9.95 -3.89
N LEU A 83 11.18 -10.70 -3.16
CA LEU A 83 11.21 -12.15 -3.17
C LEU A 83 10.82 -12.73 -4.53
N GLN A 84 9.86 -12.14 -5.22
CA GLN A 84 9.44 -12.59 -6.55
C GLN A 84 10.54 -12.41 -7.60
N GLU A 85 11.32 -11.32 -7.51
CA GLU A 85 12.48 -11.10 -8.37
C GLU A 85 13.64 -12.04 -8.05
N LEU A 86 13.90 -12.34 -6.78
CA LEU A 86 15.01 -13.19 -6.34
C LEU A 86 14.71 -14.70 -6.47
N TYR A 87 13.45 -15.09 -6.30
CA TYR A 87 13.00 -16.48 -6.32
C TYR A 87 11.86 -16.66 -7.34
N PRO A 88 12.15 -16.75 -8.63
CA PRO A 88 11.14 -16.95 -9.66
C PRO A 88 10.27 -18.20 -9.39
N GLY A 89 8.96 -18.02 -9.43
CA GLY A 89 8.00 -19.09 -9.14
C GLY A 89 7.59 -19.20 -7.67
N ILE A 90 8.11 -18.36 -6.77
CA ILE A 90 7.63 -18.25 -5.38
C ILE A 90 6.14 -17.92 -5.37
N LYS A 91 5.39 -18.58 -4.50
CA LYS A 91 3.96 -18.32 -4.29
C LYS A 91 3.73 -17.61 -2.96
N PHE A 92 2.75 -16.74 -2.95
CA PHE A 92 2.41 -15.92 -1.78
C PHE A 92 1.05 -16.29 -1.23
N GLY A 93 1.00 -16.51 0.08
CA GLY A 93 -0.21 -16.64 0.85
C GLY A 93 -0.70 -15.30 1.38
N ILE A 94 -0.84 -15.17 2.69
CA ILE A 94 -1.31 -13.97 3.38
C ILE A 94 -0.12 -13.22 3.99
N GLY A 95 -0.14 -11.89 3.89
CA GLY A 95 0.87 -11.00 4.48
C GLY A 95 0.25 -9.90 5.34
N PRO A 96 -0.29 -10.23 6.55
CA PRO A 96 -0.93 -9.25 7.40
C PRO A 96 0.08 -8.31 8.04
N ALA A 97 -0.27 -7.02 8.11
CA ALA A 97 0.40 -6.07 8.98
C ALA A 97 0.00 -6.35 10.44
N ILE A 98 0.96 -6.18 11.34
CA ILE A 98 0.78 -6.27 12.79
C ILE A 98 1.23 -4.98 13.45
N GLU A 99 1.10 -4.85 14.77
CA GLU A 99 1.42 -3.63 15.52
C GLU A 99 2.84 -3.09 15.23
N ASN A 100 3.83 -3.98 15.19
CA ASN A 100 5.24 -3.60 15.00
C ASN A 100 5.92 -4.43 13.90
N GLY A 101 5.28 -4.52 12.74
CA GLY A 101 5.83 -5.24 11.60
C GLY A 101 4.76 -5.89 10.74
N PHE A 102 5.14 -6.98 10.09
CA PHE A 102 4.25 -7.79 9.26
C PHE A 102 4.76 -9.22 9.17
N TYR A 103 3.88 -10.13 8.79
CA TYR A 103 4.21 -11.49 8.37
C TYR A 103 3.93 -11.63 6.87
N TYR A 104 4.58 -12.60 6.26
CA TYR A 104 4.22 -13.02 4.91
C TYR A 104 4.43 -14.53 4.79
N ASP A 105 3.36 -15.27 4.49
CA ASP A 105 3.44 -16.68 4.19
C ASP A 105 3.87 -16.86 2.74
N VAL A 106 4.96 -17.57 2.53
CA VAL A 106 5.53 -17.79 1.21
C VAL A 106 5.82 -19.28 0.98
N ASP A 107 5.60 -19.73 -0.23
CA ASP A 107 6.03 -21.05 -0.70
C ASP A 107 7.12 -20.84 -1.77
N PRO A 108 8.40 -21.03 -1.41
CA PRO A 108 9.50 -20.86 -2.35
C PRO A 108 9.68 -22.05 -3.30
N GLY A 109 8.81 -23.05 -3.25
CA GLY A 109 8.93 -24.28 -4.06
C GLY A 109 10.18 -25.09 -3.67
N GLU A 110 11.06 -25.33 -4.65
CA GLU A 110 12.31 -26.06 -4.41
C GLU A 110 13.41 -25.21 -3.75
N ALA A 111 13.26 -23.87 -3.74
CA ALA A 111 14.21 -22.97 -3.11
C ALA A 111 14.06 -23.01 -1.59
N VAL A 112 15.16 -22.74 -0.87
CA VAL A 112 15.16 -22.62 0.59
C VAL A 112 15.69 -21.26 0.96
N ILE A 113 14.84 -20.44 1.57
CA ILE A 113 15.25 -19.13 2.08
C ILE A 113 15.89 -19.33 3.46
N LYS A 114 17.12 -18.88 3.61
CA LYS A 114 17.92 -19.00 4.84
C LYS A 114 18.26 -17.61 5.38
N GLU A 115 18.67 -17.54 6.63
CA GLU A 115 19.12 -16.30 7.27
C GLU A 115 20.22 -15.58 6.47
N GLY A 116 21.11 -16.36 5.82
CA GLY A 116 22.16 -15.79 4.96
C GLY A 116 21.64 -15.06 3.71
N ASP A 117 20.39 -15.26 3.32
CA ASP A 117 19.78 -14.63 2.16
C ASP A 117 19.14 -13.27 2.51
N PHE A 118 18.96 -12.98 3.78
CA PHE A 118 18.26 -11.76 4.24
C PHE A 118 18.94 -10.48 3.74
N ALA A 119 20.25 -10.42 3.75
CA ALA A 119 20.99 -9.27 3.24
C ALA A 119 20.73 -9.01 1.75
N ALA A 120 20.57 -10.06 0.94
CA ALA A 120 20.24 -9.95 -0.47
C ALA A 120 18.79 -9.48 -0.68
N ILE A 121 17.87 -9.97 0.16
CA ILE A 121 16.45 -9.56 0.14
C ILE A 121 16.35 -8.08 0.51
N GLU A 122 17.01 -7.64 1.58
CA GLU A 122 17.04 -6.22 2.00
C GLU A 122 17.64 -5.33 0.91
N ALA A 123 18.75 -5.74 0.30
CA ALA A 123 19.37 -4.99 -0.79
C ALA A 123 18.41 -4.85 -1.99
N LYS A 124 17.68 -5.90 -2.33
CA LYS A 124 16.68 -5.87 -3.39
C LYS A 124 15.50 -4.96 -3.04
N MET A 125 15.02 -4.99 -1.81
CA MET A 125 13.98 -4.06 -1.35
C MET A 125 14.44 -2.60 -1.48
N LEU A 126 15.67 -2.28 -1.09
CA LEU A 126 16.22 -0.92 -1.24
C LEU A 126 16.37 -0.50 -2.71
N GLU A 127 16.75 -1.43 -3.59
CA GLU A 127 16.79 -1.20 -5.04
C GLU A 127 15.39 -0.83 -5.58
N LEU A 128 14.35 -1.59 -5.18
CA LEU A 128 12.97 -1.33 -5.58
C LEU A 128 12.48 0.03 -5.07
N VAL A 129 12.76 0.37 -3.82
CA VAL A 129 12.45 1.71 -3.26
C VAL A 129 13.10 2.82 -4.09
N ALA A 130 14.36 2.62 -4.53
CA ALA A 130 15.08 3.61 -5.32
C ALA A 130 14.46 3.86 -6.71
N LYS A 131 13.74 2.86 -7.26
CA LYS A 131 13.00 3.01 -8.52
C LYS A 131 11.82 4.00 -8.40
N LYS A 132 11.30 4.22 -7.18
CA LYS A 132 10.15 5.11 -6.88
C LYS A 132 8.93 4.79 -7.75
N GLU A 133 8.66 3.53 -7.96
CA GLU A 133 7.49 3.10 -8.72
C GLU A 133 6.20 3.52 -8.01
N GLU A 134 5.25 4.04 -8.78
CA GLU A 134 3.98 4.51 -8.25
C GLU A 134 3.05 3.32 -7.99
N ILE A 135 2.53 3.23 -6.77
CA ILE A 135 1.49 2.25 -6.42
C ILE A 135 0.16 2.76 -6.99
N LYS A 136 -0.40 2.01 -7.96
CA LYS A 136 -1.67 2.36 -8.60
C LYS A 136 -2.79 1.46 -8.13
N ARG A 137 -3.89 2.09 -7.70
CA ARG A 137 -5.13 1.37 -7.39
C ARG A 137 -5.89 1.04 -8.68
N GLN A 138 -6.35 -0.19 -8.78
CA GLN A 138 -7.25 -0.65 -9.85
C GLN A 138 -8.39 -1.45 -9.22
N ASP A 139 -9.62 -1.03 -9.47
CA ASP A 139 -10.80 -1.78 -9.08
C ASP A 139 -11.20 -2.70 -10.25
N ILE A 140 -11.22 -4.00 -10.02
CA ILE A 140 -11.54 -5.02 -11.02
C ILE A 140 -12.65 -5.93 -10.51
N THR A 141 -13.36 -6.59 -11.41
CA THR A 141 -14.39 -7.58 -11.04
C THR A 141 -13.74 -8.84 -10.44
N LYS A 142 -14.49 -9.59 -9.62
CA LYS A 142 -14.05 -10.89 -9.10
C LYS A 142 -13.61 -11.84 -10.23
N ALA A 143 -14.36 -11.85 -11.34
CA ALA A 143 -14.06 -12.68 -12.51
C ALA A 143 -12.73 -12.28 -13.19
N ASP A 144 -12.47 -10.98 -13.35
CA ASP A 144 -11.23 -10.48 -13.93
C ASP A 144 -10.04 -10.73 -13.00
N ALA A 145 -10.23 -10.59 -11.67
CA ALA A 145 -9.22 -10.92 -10.67
C ALA A 145 -8.85 -12.41 -10.74
N MET A 146 -9.85 -13.30 -10.77
CA MET A 146 -9.65 -14.75 -10.90
C MET A 146 -8.84 -15.10 -12.14
N LYS A 147 -9.19 -14.51 -13.27
CA LYS A 147 -8.46 -14.72 -14.53
C LYS A 147 -7.03 -14.20 -14.43
N MET A 148 -6.83 -12.98 -13.97
CA MET A 148 -5.52 -12.33 -13.87
C MET A 148 -4.54 -13.13 -13.00
N PHE A 149 -5.00 -13.55 -11.82
CA PHE A 149 -4.15 -14.32 -10.90
C PHE A 149 -3.99 -15.78 -11.34
N GLY A 150 -5.01 -16.38 -11.97
CA GLY A 150 -4.91 -17.69 -12.58
C GLY A 150 -3.88 -17.73 -13.72
N ASP A 151 -3.88 -16.75 -14.61
CA ASP A 151 -2.92 -16.62 -15.70
C ASP A 151 -1.47 -16.44 -15.20
N ARG A 152 -1.30 -15.90 -13.99
CA ARG A 152 -0.01 -15.75 -13.31
C ARG A 152 0.42 -16.98 -12.50
N GLY A 153 -0.43 -18.00 -12.38
CA GLY A 153 -0.16 -19.20 -11.58
C GLY A 153 -0.20 -18.95 -10.06
N GLU A 154 -0.87 -17.88 -9.61
CA GLU A 154 -0.99 -17.50 -8.21
C GLU A 154 -2.16 -18.23 -7.53
N GLU A 155 -1.98 -19.55 -7.28
CA GLU A 155 -3.02 -20.46 -6.81
C GLU A 155 -3.63 -20.00 -5.48
N TYR A 156 -2.83 -19.59 -4.50
CA TYR A 156 -3.32 -19.14 -3.19
C TYR A 156 -4.17 -17.87 -3.28
N LYS A 157 -3.84 -16.95 -4.19
CA LYS A 157 -4.66 -15.76 -4.43
C LYS A 157 -5.98 -16.09 -5.11
N THR A 158 -5.98 -17.04 -6.05
CA THR A 158 -7.21 -17.49 -6.69
C THR A 158 -8.12 -18.22 -5.70
N GLU A 159 -7.58 -18.99 -4.77
CA GLU A 159 -8.32 -19.62 -3.68
C GLU A 159 -9.00 -18.58 -2.79
N LEU A 160 -8.23 -17.59 -2.29
CA LEU A 160 -8.78 -16.50 -1.47
C LEU A 160 -9.86 -15.68 -2.17
N ILE A 161 -9.73 -15.44 -3.47
CA ILE A 161 -10.75 -14.69 -4.24
C ILE A 161 -12.01 -15.55 -4.46
N SER A 162 -11.89 -16.88 -4.49
CA SER A 162 -13.02 -17.78 -4.70
C SER A 162 -13.97 -17.87 -3.50
N GLU A 163 -13.44 -17.72 -2.29
CA GLU A 163 -14.21 -17.66 -1.04
C GLU A 163 -15.11 -16.41 -0.97
#